data_b9edb35daacd315220f652a7610e124a
#
_entry.id   b9edb35daacd315220f652a7610e124a
#
_cell.length_a   1.000
_cell.length_b   1.000
_cell.length_c   1.000
_cell.angle_alpha   90.00
_cell.angle_beta   90.00
_cell.angle_gamma   90.00
#
_symmetry.space_group_name_H-M   'P 1'
#
loop_
_entity.id
_entity.type
_entity.pdbx_description
1 polymer ?
#
loop_
_entity_poly.entity_id
_entity_poly.type
_entity_poly.pdbx_seq_one_letter_code
_entity_poly.pdbx_strand_id
1 'polypeptide(L)'
;YMTRIQKERFSDEDEYARCAGAYKLDANHLTDVKANMIIMHPLPRVDEIAPSVDSTRHARYFEQAFNGVVARMSLLCRLLGVEVPSDVKKAGGEL
;
A
#
# COMPACT_ATOMS: atom_id res chain seq x y z
N TYR A 1 7.10 -4.35 -1.14
CA TYR A 1 6.44 -3.16 -0.59
C TYR A 1 6.92 -1.92 -1.33
N MET A 2 6.03 -1.28 -2.09
CA MET A 2 6.32 -0.06 -2.86
C MET A 2 5.89 1.17 -2.07
N THR A 3 6.65 2.26 -2.20
CA THR A 3 6.31 3.57 -1.65
C THR A 3 6.56 4.65 -2.71
N ARG A 4 5.88 5.77 -2.63
CA ARG A 4 6.15 6.90 -3.52
C ARG A 4 7.52 7.53 -3.22
N ILE A 5 8.14 8.09 -4.25
CA ILE A 5 9.30 8.95 -4.08
C ILE A 5 8.79 10.32 -3.61
N GLN A 6 9.23 10.76 -2.43
CA GLN A 6 8.79 12.00 -1.82
C GLN A 6 9.62 13.17 -2.33
N LYS A 7 9.07 13.95 -3.29
CA LYS A 7 9.72 15.13 -3.86
C LYS A 7 10.20 16.11 -2.78
N GLU A 8 9.42 16.30 -1.74
CA GLU A 8 9.69 17.19 -0.62
C GLU A 8 10.95 16.83 0.21
N ARG A 9 11.48 15.62 0.03
CA ARG A 9 12.72 15.17 0.69
C ARG A 9 13.99 15.44 -0.08
N PHE A 10 13.86 15.86 -1.35
CA PHE A 10 14.99 16.17 -2.20
C PHE A 10 15.29 17.67 -2.10
N SER A 11 16.56 18.00 -1.86
CA SER A 11 17.06 19.39 -1.86
C SER A 11 17.31 19.92 -3.27
N ASP A 12 17.44 19.04 -4.27
CA ASP A 12 17.74 19.34 -5.66
C ASP A 12 16.68 18.71 -6.57
N GLU A 13 16.04 19.53 -7.42
CA GLU A 13 15.04 19.08 -8.39
C GLU A 13 15.63 18.15 -9.46
N ASP A 14 16.89 18.33 -9.82
CA ASP A 14 17.59 17.47 -10.80
C ASP A 14 17.84 16.06 -10.25
N GLU A 15 18.12 15.95 -8.96
CA GLU A 15 18.27 14.67 -8.29
C GLU A 15 16.93 13.93 -8.23
N TYR A 16 15.85 14.63 -7.88
CA TYR A 16 14.51 14.07 -7.92
C TYR A 16 14.12 13.59 -9.33
N ALA A 17 14.37 14.39 -10.35
CA ALA A 17 14.05 14.04 -11.75
C ALA A 17 14.78 12.79 -12.22
N ARG A 18 16.01 12.57 -11.78
CA ARG A 18 16.79 11.35 -12.08
C ARG A 18 16.22 10.09 -11.41
N CYS A 19 15.66 10.22 -10.23
CA CYS A 19 15.07 9.11 -9.47
C CYS A 19 13.63 8.81 -9.89
N ALA A 20 12.84 9.81 -10.24
CA ALA A 20 11.39 9.70 -10.46
C ALA A 20 10.99 8.75 -11.59
N GLY A 21 11.80 8.62 -12.65
CA GLY A 21 11.52 7.73 -13.79
C GLY A 21 12.06 6.31 -13.65
N ALA A 22 12.98 6.07 -12.71
CA ALA A 22 13.70 4.82 -12.56
C ALA A 22 13.01 3.79 -11.66
N TYR A 23 12.06 4.23 -10.83
CA TYR A 23 11.41 3.42 -9.81
C TYR A 23 9.93 3.20 -10.13
N LYS A 24 9.67 2.28 -11.07
CA LYS A 24 8.32 1.98 -11.54
C LYS A 24 8.10 0.48 -11.65
N LEU A 25 6.99 0.02 -11.10
CA LEU A 25 6.50 -1.35 -11.23
C LEU A 25 5.32 -1.39 -12.20
N ASP A 26 5.40 -2.26 -13.20
CA ASP A 26 4.29 -2.56 -14.13
C ASP A 26 4.04 -4.07 -14.25
N ALA A 27 3.00 -4.46 -14.99
CA ALA A 27 2.62 -5.86 -15.14
C ALA A 27 3.70 -6.73 -15.81
N ASN A 28 4.59 -6.15 -16.62
CA ASN A 28 5.66 -6.90 -17.28
C ASN A 28 6.71 -7.42 -16.29
N HIS A 29 6.89 -6.72 -15.16
CA HIS A 29 7.78 -7.17 -14.08
C HIS A 29 7.23 -8.38 -13.31
N LEU A 30 5.97 -8.77 -13.55
CA LEU A 30 5.28 -9.83 -12.79
C LEU A 30 5.24 -11.18 -13.54
N THR A 31 5.99 -11.32 -14.63
CA THR A 31 5.95 -12.51 -15.49
C THR A 31 6.64 -13.75 -14.87
N ASP A 32 7.64 -13.54 -14.04
CA ASP A 32 8.41 -14.62 -13.40
C ASP A 32 8.55 -14.38 -11.88
N VAL A 33 7.42 -14.23 -11.22
CA VAL A 33 7.36 -14.02 -9.78
C VAL A 33 6.67 -15.19 -9.08
N LYS A 34 6.94 -15.37 -7.79
CA LYS A 34 6.28 -16.40 -6.99
C LYS A 34 4.75 -16.26 -7.04
N ALA A 35 4.05 -17.36 -7.17
CA ALA A 35 2.58 -17.37 -7.27
C ALA A 35 1.88 -16.71 -6.07
N ASN A 36 2.48 -16.80 -4.88
CA ASN A 36 1.98 -16.23 -3.64
C ASN A 36 2.58 -14.84 -3.30
N MET A 37 3.36 -14.25 -4.21
CA MET A 37 3.86 -12.88 -4.02
C MET A 37 2.69 -11.90 -3.97
N ILE A 38 2.77 -10.94 -3.07
CA ILE A 38 1.83 -9.82 -2.97
C ILE A 38 2.56 -8.49 -3.15
N ILE A 39 1.85 -7.51 -3.69
CA ILE A 39 2.33 -6.14 -3.84
C ILE A 39 1.53 -5.27 -2.90
N MET A 40 2.23 -4.53 -2.07
CA MET A 40 1.67 -3.60 -1.10
C MET A 40 2.15 -2.18 -1.36
N HIS A 41 1.31 -1.20 -1.01
CA HIS A 41 1.61 0.22 -1.12
C HIS A 41 0.75 0.99 -0.10
N PRO A 42 1.31 1.94 0.67
CA PRO A 42 0.53 2.66 1.68
C PRO A 42 -0.48 3.65 1.10
N LEU A 43 -0.47 3.90 -0.22
CA LEU A 43 -1.29 4.91 -0.91
C LEU A 43 -1.23 6.31 -0.23
N PRO A 44 -1.47 7.42 -0.94
CA PRO A 44 -1.69 7.47 -2.39
C PRO A 44 -0.42 7.16 -3.21
N ARG A 45 -0.60 6.62 -4.40
CA ARG A 45 0.49 6.48 -5.38
C ARG A 45 0.45 7.60 -6.41
N VAL A 46 1.56 7.84 -7.08
CA VAL A 46 1.66 8.71 -8.26
C VAL A 46 1.84 7.84 -9.50
N ASP A 47 3.05 7.42 -9.82
CA ASP A 47 3.39 6.64 -11.01
C ASP A 47 4.27 5.41 -10.72
N GLU A 48 4.66 5.20 -9.47
CA GLU A 48 5.54 4.11 -9.03
C GLU A 48 4.93 2.72 -9.19
N ILE A 49 3.60 2.60 -9.20
CA ILE A 49 2.87 1.40 -9.62
C ILE A 49 1.97 1.76 -10.78
N ALA A 50 2.18 1.13 -11.92
CA ALA A 50 1.36 1.35 -13.10
C ALA A 50 -0.06 0.78 -12.91
N PRO A 51 -1.11 1.40 -13.49
CA PRO A 51 -2.47 0.89 -13.43
C PRO A 51 -2.64 -0.55 -13.93
N SER A 52 -1.75 -1.03 -14.81
CA SER A 52 -1.75 -2.41 -15.29
C SER A 52 -1.57 -3.46 -14.19
N VAL A 53 -1.01 -3.07 -13.05
CA VAL A 53 -0.82 -3.96 -11.88
C VAL A 53 -2.12 -4.17 -11.12
N ASP A 54 -3.05 -3.20 -11.15
CA ASP A 54 -4.26 -3.17 -10.32
C ASP A 54 -5.16 -4.39 -10.53
N SER A 55 -5.24 -4.90 -11.77
CA SER A 55 -6.06 -6.06 -12.13
C SER A 55 -5.35 -7.39 -11.90
N THR A 56 -4.10 -7.39 -11.48
CA THR A 56 -3.36 -8.63 -11.22
C THR A 56 -3.73 -9.23 -9.86
N ARG A 57 -3.59 -10.54 -9.75
CA ARG A 57 -3.78 -11.25 -8.47
C ARG A 57 -2.81 -10.85 -7.36
N HIS A 58 -1.74 -10.15 -7.72
CA HIS A 58 -0.69 -9.73 -6.81
C HIS A 58 -0.99 -8.41 -6.11
N ALA A 59 -1.87 -7.56 -6.68
CA ALA A 59 -2.24 -6.26 -6.11
C ALA A 59 -3.05 -6.42 -4.82
N ARG A 60 -2.51 -5.97 -3.68
CA ARG A 60 -3.14 -6.03 -2.36
C ARG A 60 -3.25 -4.67 -1.67
N TYR A 61 -2.82 -3.61 -2.32
CA TYR A 61 -2.76 -2.29 -1.71
C TYR A 61 -4.13 -1.63 -1.49
N PHE A 62 -5.16 -1.94 -2.27
CA PHE A 62 -6.52 -1.45 -1.99
C PHE A 62 -7.14 -2.15 -0.77
N GLU A 63 -6.97 -3.47 -0.69
CA GLU A 63 -7.36 -4.27 0.48
C GLU A 63 -6.58 -3.83 1.73
N GLN A 64 -5.28 -3.58 1.59
CA GLN A 64 -4.42 -3.04 2.64
C GLN A 64 -4.94 -1.70 3.17
N ALA A 65 -5.38 -0.79 2.30
CA ALA A 65 -5.92 0.52 2.70
C ALA A 65 -7.17 0.35 3.59
N PHE A 66 -8.08 -0.54 3.22
CA PHE A 66 -9.25 -0.88 4.04
C PHE A 66 -8.85 -1.50 5.37
N ASN A 67 -7.97 -2.50 5.36
CA ASN A 67 -7.48 -3.15 6.57
C ASN A 67 -6.78 -2.16 7.52
N GLY A 68 -6.13 -1.15 6.97
CA GLY A 68 -5.53 -0.06 7.74
C GLY A 68 -6.55 0.76 8.53
N VAL A 69 -7.73 1.00 7.98
CA VAL A 69 -8.84 1.67 8.69
C VAL A 69 -9.28 0.83 9.89
N VAL A 70 -9.58 -0.44 9.66
CA VAL A 70 -10.04 -1.37 10.71
C VAL A 70 -9.00 -1.51 11.82
N ALA A 71 -7.74 -1.67 11.47
CA ALA A 71 -6.64 -1.79 12.43
C ALA A 71 -6.49 -0.53 13.30
N ARG A 72 -6.58 0.67 12.69
CA ARG A 72 -6.52 1.94 13.44
C ARG A 72 -7.71 2.13 14.36
N MET A 73 -8.93 1.78 13.92
CA MET A 73 -10.12 1.82 14.77
C MET A 73 -9.94 0.93 16.00
N SER A 74 -9.50 -0.31 15.81
CA SER A 74 -9.25 -1.25 16.91
C SER A 74 -8.18 -0.74 17.87
N LEU A 75 -7.10 -0.15 17.35
CA LEU A 75 -6.03 0.41 18.15
C LEU A 75 -6.52 1.59 19.01
N LEU A 76 -7.29 2.51 18.41
CA LEU A 76 -7.87 3.66 19.14
C LEU A 76 -8.80 3.20 20.26
N CYS A 77 -9.67 2.21 20.01
CA CYS A 77 -10.52 1.65 21.05
C CYS A 77 -9.70 1.09 22.22
N ARG A 78 -8.63 0.35 21.93
CA ARG A 78 -7.74 -0.21 22.96
C ARG A 78 -7.03 0.87 23.79
N LEU A 79 -6.54 1.91 23.13
CA LEU A 79 -5.87 3.02 23.82
C LEU A 79 -6.83 3.83 24.71
N LEU A 80 -8.09 3.94 24.31
CA LEU A 80 -9.13 4.63 25.08
C LEU A 80 -9.81 3.74 26.14
N GLY A 81 -9.45 2.47 26.23
CA GLY A 81 -10.04 1.52 27.16
C GLY A 81 -11.50 1.17 26.85
N VAL A 82 -11.93 1.34 25.59
CA VAL A 82 -13.29 1.00 25.16
C VAL A 82 -13.30 -0.30 24.36
N GLU A 83 -14.45 -0.99 24.37
CA GLU A 83 -14.59 -2.22 23.61
C GLU A 83 -14.62 -1.95 22.09
N VAL A 84 -13.91 -2.78 21.32
CA VAL A 84 -13.94 -2.72 19.85
C VAL A 84 -15.32 -3.16 19.36
N PRO A 85 -16.06 -2.34 18.59
CA PRO A 85 -17.36 -2.69 18.04
C PRO A 85 -17.35 -4.00 17.25
N SER A 86 -18.45 -4.75 17.30
CA SER A 86 -18.54 -6.09 16.69
C SER A 86 -18.39 -6.08 15.15
N ASP A 87 -18.85 -5.04 14.50
CA ASP A 87 -18.71 -4.83 13.07
C ASP A 87 -17.25 -4.55 12.66
N VAL A 88 -16.51 -3.83 13.47
CA VAL A 88 -15.05 -3.62 13.28
C VAL A 88 -14.28 -4.94 13.48
N LYS A 89 -14.64 -5.73 14.50
CA LYS A 89 -14.06 -7.07 14.71
C LYS A 89 -14.30 -7.99 13.51
N LYS A 90 -15.52 -8.00 12.96
CA LYS A 90 -15.88 -8.80 11.78
C LYS A 90 -15.15 -8.35 10.51
N ALA A 91 -15.01 -7.02 10.31
CA ALA A 91 -14.33 -6.45 9.15
C ALA A 91 -12.82 -6.78 9.13
N GLY A 92 -12.21 -6.95 10.31
CA GLY A 92 -10.79 -7.35 10.44
C GLY A 92 -10.51 -8.83 10.13
N GLY A 93 -11.55 -9.62 9.94
CA GLY A 93 -11.45 -11.08 9.77
C GLY A 93 -11.07 -11.81 11.07
N GLU A 94 -11.10 -13.12 11.02
CA GLU A 94 -10.49 -13.95 12.04
C GLU A 94 -8.97 -13.95 11.85
N LEU A 95 -8.29 -13.23 12.70
CA LEU A 95 -6.83 -13.31 12.81
C LEU A 95 -6.44 -14.52 13.66
#